data_5e1a81fb70876fec5e4fbd1cfd3bb150
#
_entry.id   5e1a81fb70876fec5e4fbd1cfd3bb150
#
_cell.length_a   1.000
_cell.length_b   1.000
_cell.length_c   1.000
_cell.angle_alpha   90.00
_cell.angle_beta   90.00
_cell.angle_gamma   90.00
#
_symmetry.space_group_name_H-M   'P 1'
#
loop_
_entity.id
_entity.type
_entity.pdbx_description
1 polymer ?
#
loop_
_entity_poly.entity_id
_entity_poly.type
_entity_poly.pdbx_seq_one_letter_code
_entity_poly.pdbx_strand_id
1 'polypeptide(L)'
;MRNILVIFICLLLTLPITQANYLNTTQTEKQSSSRAALLNGGWLEERENVTILHVNGSNYQMGYQHGYLLQEKVQENIRAFLDFANTSISYDALLAMWDTMNVYVPQEYKDELQGIADGANISFNDIAVSIAAIEYADHGCYGIAAWGPATIDGKLYHARSFDLPSTIQDPVTGRYAHNNTVLVVRKPTNGSASLCPSIAGSFHTGGGINEHGIALGIQICWSKDQTFQGNPYHFRVQQVLDYATTAEDAINIVNTNRTHGFNFIISQASPPEGFIVEQTANHTYVGTYNDSVESKHPFWGFDHVVRRTNVFLETTIAETQRKRYDPTGFIGFLNLLLYKKTNCPFFAVYQLYSSVSNEINTSWGTMDLNGTMQALQNGYRADHNFLLRLIEILGKGTGMAEAWNQWTACPDTGDMVVSFATHDQMAFKTEPHYFNLYDLLDAKQP
;
A
#
# COMPACT_ATOMS: atom_id res chain seq x y z
N MET A 1 -70.48 14.25 37.11
CA MET A 1 -70.03 14.32 35.69
C MET A 1 -68.63 14.96 35.49
N ARG A 2 -67.98 15.45 36.57
CA ARG A 2 -66.67 16.13 36.46
C ARG A 2 -65.46 15.19 36.71
N ASN A 3 -65.66 14.02 37.30
CA ASN A 3 -64.59 13.08 37.66
C ASN A 3 -64.37 11.98 36.58
N ILE A 4 -65.24 11.81 35.61
CA ILE A 4 -65.07 10.81 34.52
C ILE A 4 -64.24 11.39 33.37
N LEU A 5 -64.19 12.70 33.20
CA LEU A 5 -63.45 13.36 32.13
C LEU A 5 -61.93 13.41 32.40
N VAL A 6 -61.48 13.39 33.67
CA VAL A 6 -60.08 13.41 34.06
C VAL A 6 -59.41 12.05 33.86
N ILE A 7 -60.14 10.94 34.03
CA ILE A 7 -59.60 9.58 33.85
C ILE A 7 -59.41 9.27 32.35
N PHE A 8 -60.24 9.81 31.44
CA PHE A 8 -60.06 9.59 30.00
C PHE A 8 -58.91 10.40 29.39
N ILE A 9 -58.54 11.55 29.95
CA ILE A 9 -57.41 12.37 29.49
C ILE A 9 -56.07 11.77 29.94
N CYS A 10 -55.99 11.11 31.10
CA CYS A 10 -54.79 10.42 31.54
C CYS A 10 -54.51 9.13 30.78
N LEU A 11 -55.53 8.42 30.25
CA LEU A 11 -55.34 7.21 29.46
C LEU A 11 -54.91 7.50 27.99
N LEU A 12 -55.24 8.68 27.45
CA LEU A 12 -54.81 9.07 26.09
C LEU A 12 -53.40 9.67 26.01
N LEU A 13 -52.81 10.10 27.14
CA LEU A 13 -51.45 10.65 27.20
C LEU A 13 -50.36 9.61 27.51
N THR A 14 -50.72 8.40 27.93
CA THR A 14 -49.74 7.34 28.27
C THR A 14 -49.48 6.37 27.12
N LEU A 15 -50.39 6.21 26.16
CA LEU A 15 -50.25 5.31 25.03
C LEU A 15 -49.16 5.72 24.00
N PRO A 16 -48.93 7.00 23.64
CA PRO A 16 -47.91 7.34 22.69
C PRO A 16 -46.47 7.27 23.26
N ILE A 17 -46.30 7.43 24.58
CA ILE A 17 -44.95 7.39 25.24
C ILE A 17 -44.44 5.94 25.33
N THR A 18 -45.30 4.97 25.63
CA THR A 18 -44.91 3.55 25.68
C THR A 18 -44.65 2.98 24.30
N GLN A 19 -45.40 3.37 23.28
CA GLN A 19 -45.13 2.94 21.89
C GLN A 19 -43.87 3.58 21.31
N ALA A 20 -43.59 4.85 21.58
CA ALA A 20 -42.38 5.52 21.15
C ALA A 20 -41.13 4.94 21.83
N ASN A 21 -41.23 4.62 23.13
CA ASN A 21 -40.10 3.95 23.86
C ASN A 21 -39.88 2.52 23.36
N TYR A 22 -40.95 1.76 23.06
CA TYR A 22 -40.83 0.40 22.55
C TYR A 22 -40.24 0.38 21.12
N LEU A 23 -40.65 1.31 20.24
CA LEU A 23 -40.08 1.45 18.90
C LEU A 23 -38.60 1.90 18.95
N ASN A 24 -38.25 2.81 19.85
CA ASN A 24 -36.86 3.25 20.01
C ASN A 24 -35.97 2.11 20.58
N THR A 25 -36.46 1.34 21.58
CA THR A 25 -35.69 0.20 22.10
C THR A 25 -35.50 -0.90 21.07
N THR A 26 -36.54 -1.25 20.29
CA THR A 26 -36.42 -2.27 19.23
C THR A 26 -35.53 -1.81 18.06
N GLN A 27 -35.53 -0.52 17.71
CA GLN A 27 -34.58 0.02 16.73
C GLN A 27 -33.15 0.01 17.25
N THR A 28 -32.93 0.40 18.51
CA THR A 28 -31.60 0.41 19.14
C THR A 28 -31.07 -1.00 19.29
N GLU A 29 -31.87 -1.98 19.71
CA GLU A 29 -31.47 -3.39 19.81
C GLU A 29 -31.16 -4.00 18.42
N LYS A 30 -31.96 -3.70 17.39
CA LYS A 30 -31.73 -4.17 16.03
C LYS A 30 -30.47 -3.56 15.41
N GLN A 31 -30.21 -2.28 15.68
CA GLN A 31 -28.99 -1.58 15.26
C GLN A 31 -27.75 -2.10 16.00
N SER A 32 -27.87 -2.39 17.30
CA SER A 32 -26.81 -2.99 18.11
C SER A 32 -26.46 -4.41 17.65
N SER A 33 -27.49 -5.25 17.37
CA SER A 33 -27.28 -6.61 16.86
C SER A 33 -26.67 -6.63 15.46
N SER A 34 -27.02 -5.67 14.59
CA SER A 34 -26.42 -5.54 13.27
C SER A 34 -24.97 -5.09 13.34
N ARG A 35 -24.63 -4.16 14.25
CA ARG A 35 -23.24 -3.74 14.47
C ARG A 35 -22.37 -4.87 15.03
N ALA A 36 -22.87 -5.61 16.03
CA ALA A 36 -22.15 -6.77 16.56
C ALA A 36 -21.88 -7.82 15.48
N ALA A 37 -22.81 -8.05 14.55
CA ALA A 37 -22.62 -8.95 13.44
C ALA A 37 -21.54 -8.45 12.44
N LEU A 38 -21.48 -7.14 12.19
CA LEU A 38 -20.48 -6.55 11.31
C LEU A 38 -19.08 -6.60 11.93
N LEU A 39 -18.96 -6.48 13.25
CA LEU A 39 -17.68 -6.55 13.98
C LEU A 39 -17.19 -7.97 14.26
N ASN A 40 -18.04 -8.98 14.01
CA ASN A 40 -17.68 -10.37 14.27
C ASN A 40 -16.45 -10.79 13.45
N GLY A 41 -15.38 -11.21 14.13
CA GLY A 41 -14.10 -11.62 13.53
C GLY A 41 -13.12 -10.47 13.26
N GLY A 42 -13.50 -9.21 13.49
CA GLY A 42 -12.59 -8.06 13.42
C GLY A 42 -12.10 -7.65 14.81
N TRP A 43 -10.80 -7.43 14.96
CA TRP A 43 -10.20 -7.01 16.23
C TRP A 43 -8.82 -6.37 16.06
N LEU A 44 -8.34 -5.69 17.08
CA LEU A 44 -7.01 -5.08 17.15
C LEU A 44 -6.11 -5.84 18.13
N GLU A 45 -4.85 -5.93 17.75
CA GLU A 45 -3.77 -6.42 18.59
C GLU A 45 -2.63 -5.39 18.59
N GLU A 46 -2.02 -5.18 19.73
CA GLU A 46 -0.76 -4.44 19.87
C GLU A 46 0.34 -5.43 20.24
N ARG A 47 1.32 -5.59 19.36
CA ARG A 47 2.47 -6.46 19.57
C ARG A 47 3.74 -5.73 19.17
N GLU A 48 4.72 -5.64 20.07
CA GLU A 48 6.00 -4.95 19.83
C GLU A 48 5.82 -3.49 19.34
N ASN A 49 4.84 -2.77 19.86
CA ASN A 49 4.44 -1.42 19.43
C ASN A 49 3.93 -1.33 17.98
N VAL A 50 3.55 -2.44 17.38
CA VAL A 50 2.87 -2.50 16.08
C VAL A 50 1.40 -2.76 16.28
N THR A 51 0.56 -1.87 15.77
CA THR A 51 -0.89 -2.09 15.70
C THR A 51 -1.18 -3.11 14.60
N ILE A 52 -1.81 -4.23 14.96
CA ILE A 52 -2.22 -5.29 14.03
C ILE A 52 -3.74 -5.27 13.94
N LEU A 53 -4.24 -5.09 12.72
CA LEU A 53 -5.67 -5.11 12.42
C LEU A 53 -6.05 -6.45 11.80
N HIS A 54 -6.86 -7.23 12.50
CA HIS A 54 -7.47 -8.43 11.96
C HIS A 54 -8.84 -8.10 11.40
N VAL A 55 -9.07 -8.44 10.12
CA VAL A 55 -10.37 -8.26 9.44
C VAL A 55 -10.80 -9.57 8.80
N ASN A 56 -12.10 -9.88 8.92
CA ASN A 56 -12.66 -11.14 8.47
C ASN A 56 -14.09 -10.94 7.94
N GLY A 57 -14.48 -11.71 6.93
CA GLY A 57 -15.85 -11.73 6.43
C GLY A 57 -15.98 -11.24 4.99
N SER A 58 -17.14 -10.69 4.63
CA SER A 58 -17.34 -10.05 3.33
C SER A 58 -16.52 -8.76 3.23
N ASN A 59 -16.27 -8.28 2.01
CA ASN A 59 -15.54 -7.03 1.79
C ASN A 59 -16.16 -5.86 2.57
N TYR A 60 -17.48 -5.69 2.55
CA TYR A 60 -18.15 -4.69 3.36
C TYR A 60 -17.87 -4.85 4.86
N GLN A 61 -17.94 -6.09 5.38
CA GLN A 61 -17.65 -6.36 6.80
C GLN A 61 -16.21 -6.01 7.15
N MET A 62 -15.24 -6.44 6.34
CA MET A 62 -13.83 -6.14 6.55
C MET A 62 -13.56 -4.62 6.52
N GLY A 63 -14.17 -3.91 5.57
CA GLY A 63 -14.11 -2.46 5.50
C GLY A 63 -14.72 -1.79 6.74
N TYR A 64 -15.89 -2.26 7.20
CA TYR A 64 -16.54 -1.75 8.41
C TYR A 64 -15.70 -1.98 9.67
N GLN A 65 -15.09 -3.16 9.81
CA GLN A 65 -14.18 -3.47 10.90
C GLN A 65 -12.96 -2.53 10.87
N HIS A 66 -12.33 -2.33 9.72
CA HIS A 66 -11.22 -1.41 9.55
C HIS A 66 -11.61 0.02 9.98
N GLY A 67 -12.70 0.54 9.41
CA GLY A 67 -13.17 1.89 9.70
C GLY A 67 -13.54 2.08 11.17
N TYR A 68 -14.24 1.11 11.77
CA TYR A 68 -14.72 1.20 13.15
C TYR A 68 -13.61 1.03 14.20
N LEU A 69 -12.76 0.02 14.02
CA LEU A 69 -11.71 -0.29 14.98
C LEU A 69 -10.59 0.76 15.00
N LEU A 70 -10.37 1.43 13.87
CA LEU A 70 -9.35 2.47 13.71
C LEU A 70 -9.96 3.86 13.46
N GLN A 71 -11.19 4.11 13.91
CA GLN A 71 -12.01 5.28 13.55
C GLN A 71 -11.24 6.60 13.59
N GLU A 72 -10.61 6.93 14.71
CA GLU A 72 -9.88 8.20 14.87
C GLU A 72 -8.69 8.28 13.90
N LYS A 73 -7.90 7.20 13.80
CA LYS A 73 -6.73 7.11 12.90
C LYS A 73 -7.13 7.24 11.43
N VAL A 74 -8.27 6.63 11.04
CA VAL A 74 -8.84 6.73 9.68
C VAL A 74 -9.25 8.16 9.38
N GLN A 75 -9.99 8.80 10.28
CA GLN A 75 -10.45 10.19 10.12
C GLN A 75 -9.26 11.15 10.00
N GLU A 76 -8.22 11.01 10.83
CA GLU A 76 -7.00 11.82 10.77
C GLU A 76 -6.30 11.65 9.42
N ASN A 77 -6.09 10.43 8.97
CA ASN A 77 -5.38 10.16 7.72
C ASN A 77 -6.14 10.67 6.50
N ILE A 78 -7.45 10.44 6.44
CA ILE A 78 -8.25 10.93 5.30
C ILE A 78 -8.22 12.45 5.23
N ARG A 79 -8.37 13.17 6.36
CA ARG A 79 -8.22 14.64 6.36
C ARG A 79 -6.82 15.07 5.93
N ALA A 80 -5.78 14.38 6.41
CA ALA A 80 -4.39 14.67 6.06
C ALA A 80 -4.13 14.51 4.55
N PHE A 81 -4.60 13.41 3.94
CA PHE A 81 -4.46 13.17 2.51
C PHE A 81 -5.26 14.14 1.65
N LEU A 82 -6.49 14.47 2.04
CA LEU A 82 -7.32 15.43 1.33
C LEU A 82 -6.72 16.84 1.39
N ASP A 83 -6.22 17.27 2.54
CA ASP A 83 -5.56 18.57 2.70
C ASP A 83 -4.28 18.64 1.86
N PHE A 84 -3.45 17.61 1.93
CA PHE A 84 -2.22 17.52 1.12
C PHE A 84 -2.53 17.55 -0.39
N ALA A 85 -3.49 16.76 -0.85
CA ALA A 85 -3.88 16.69 -2.26
C ALA A 85 -4.43 18.04 -2.76
N ASN A 86 -5.22 18.73 -1.93
CA ASN A 86 -5.82 20.01 -2.27
C ASN A 86 -4.79 21.14 -2.52
N THR A 87 -3.55 20.94 -2.12
CA THR A 87 -2.44 21.85 -2.48
C THR A 87 -2.10 21.84 -3.97
N SER A 88 -2.46 20.80 -4.69
CA SER A 88 -2.08 20.55 -6.09
C SER A 88 -3.25 20.32 -7.03
N ILE A 89 -4.34 19.74 -6.54
CA ILE A 89 -5.53 19.38 -7.32
C ILE A 89 -6.78 19.51 -6.45
N SER A 90 -7.86 20.06 -7.01
CA SER A 90 -9.09 20.28 -6.26
C SER A 90 -9.83 18.97 -5.96
N TYR A 91 -10.59 18.95 -4.87
CA TYR A 91 -11.47 17.85 -4.48
C TYR A 91 -12.41 17.42 -5.61
N ASP A 92 -13.07 18.37 -6.28
CA ASP A 92 -13.99 18.08 -7.39
C ASP A 92 -13.28 17.44 -8.58
N ALA A 93 -12.04 17.84 -8.87
CA ALA A 93 -11.27 17.22 -9.93
C ALA A 93 -10.88 15.78 -9.59
N LEU A 94 -10.51 15.50 -8.35
CA LEU A 94 -10.23 14.13 -7.87
C LEU A 94 -11.49 13.27 -7.86
N LEU A 95 -12.64 13.83 -7.48
CA LEU A 95 -13.92 13.13 -7.53
C LEU A 95 -14.30 12.77 -8.98
N ALA A 96 -14.11 13.67 -9.92
CA ALA A 96 -14.34 13.39 -11.35
C ALA A 96 -13.38 12.32 -11.91
N MET A 97 -12.13 12.27 -11.40
CA MET A 97 -11.19 11.19 -11.71
C MET A 97 -11.70 9.85 -11.17
N TRP A 98 -12.16 9.82 -9.91
CA TRP A 98 -12.79 8.64 -9.33
C TRP A 98 -14.00 8.18 -10.14
N ASP A 99 -14.89 9.09 -10.53
CA ASP A 99 -16.07 8.75 -11.34
C ASP A 99 -15.69 8.09 -12.67
N THR A 100 -14.55 8.45 -13.23
CA THR A 100 -14.01 7.80 -14.43
C THR A 100 -13.45 6.41 -14.14
N MET A 101 -12.72 6.23 -13.03
CA MET A 101 -12.07 4.97 -12.65
C MET A 101 -13.05 3.95 -12.06
N ASN A 102 -14.06 4.39 -11.30
CA ASN A 102 -14.90 3.50 -10.50
C ASN A 102 -15.70 2.48 -11.31
N VAL A 103 -15.93 2.72 -12.61
CA VAL A 103 -16.62 1.77 -13.50
C VAL A 103 -15.77 0.50 -13.76
N TYR A 104 -14.46 0.59 -13.54
CA TYR A 104 -13.52 -0.52 -13.68
C TYR A 104 -13.21 -1.22 -12.35
N VAL A 105 -13.60 -0.61 -11.22
CA VAL A 105 -13.38 -1.18 -9.89
C VAL A 105 -14.42 -2.27 -9.63
N PRO A 106 -14.01 -3.50 -9.23
CA PRO A 106 -14.93 -4.55 -8.82
C PRO A 106 -15.86 -4.10 -7.70
N GLN A 107 -17.13 -4.55 -7.76
CA GLN A 107 -18.16 -4.12 -6.79
C GLN A 107 -17.77 -4.48 -5.36
N GLU A 108 -17.18 -5.63 -5.15
CA GLU A 108 -16.71 -6.09 -3.83
C GLU A 108 -15.76 -5.09 -3.14
N TYR A 109 -14.86 -4.46 -3.87
CA TYR A 109 -13.96 -3.45 -3.31
C TYR A 109 -14.65 -2.10 -3.09
N LYS A 110 -15.64 -1.74 -3.90
CA LYS A 110 -16.50 -0.59 -3.60
C LYS A 110 -17.30 -0.82 -2.32
N ASP A 111 -17.77 -2.04 -2.10
CA ASP A 111 -18.45 -2.42 -0.86
C ASP A 111 -17.51 -2.32 0.34
N GLU A 112 -16.21 -2.69 0.18
CA GLU A 112 -15.21 -2.52 1.23
C GLU A 112 -14.93 -1.05 1.53
N LEU A 113 -14.78 -0.21 0.51
CA LEU A 113 -14.64 1.24 0.71
C LEU A 113 -15.84 1.84 1.43
N GLN A 114 -17.07 1.41 1.08
CA GLN A 114 -18.28 1.82 1.78
C GLN A 114 -18.25 1.37 3.24
N GLY A 115 -17.79 0.15 3.50
CA GLY A 115 -17.58 -0.35 4.85
C GLY A 115 -16.62 0.51 5.66
N ILE A 116 -15.46 0.90 5.08
CA ILE A 116 -14.50 1.80 5.74
C ILE A 116 -15.15 3.14 6.07
N ALA A 117 -15.89 3.73 5.11
CA ALA A 117 -16.57 5.00 5.30
C ALA A 117 -17.60 4.94 6.43
N ASP A 118 -18.46 3.91 6.42
CA ASP A 118 -19.52 3.73 7.42
C ASP A 118 -18.93 3.43 8.81
N GLY A 119 -17.90 2.57 8.88
CA GLY A 119 -17.22 2.25 10.14
C GLY A 119 -16.50 3.44 10.74
N ALA A 120 -15.84 4.25 9.93
CA ALA A 120 -15.13 5.45 10.36
C ALA A 120 -16.04 6.68 10.52
N ASN A 121 -17.32 6.59 10.13
CA ASN A 121 -18.26 7.70 10.13
C ASN A 121 -17.76 8.91 9.33
N ILE A 122 -17.33 8.64 8.09
CA ILE A 122 -16.91 9.66 7.12
C ILE A 122 -17.64 9.44 5.79
N SER A 123 -17.53 10.40 4.88
CA SER A 123 -18.13 10.29 3.56
C SER A 123 -17.44 9.22 2.71
N PHE A 124 -18.22 8.42 1.95
CA PHE A 124 -17.67 7.56 0.91
C PHE A 124 -16.85 8.35 -0.12
N ASN A 125 -17.29 9.55 -0.48
CA ASN A 125 -16.56 10.38 -1.42
C ASN A 125 -15.18 10.78 -0.90
N ASP A 126 -15.00 10.98 0.40
CA ASP A 126 -13.69 11.30 0.98
C ASP A 126 -12.71 10.14 0.84
N ILE A 127 -13.17 8.89 1.06
CA ILE A 127 -12.38 7.69 0.78
C ILE A 127 -12.06 7.59 -0.73
N ALA A 128 -13.05 7.78 -1.58
CA ALA A 128 -12.91 7.69 -3.03
C ALA A 128 -11.92 8.73 -3.58
N VAL A 129 -12.02 9.97 -3.09
CA VAL A 129 -11.11 11.06 -3.45
C VAL A 129 -9.69 10.79 -2.95
N SER A 130 -9.53 10.19 -1.76
CA SER A 130 -8.20 9.79 -1.26
C SER A 130 -7.54 8.73 -2.15
N ILE A 131 -8.29 7.77 -2.67
CA ILE A 131 -7.80 6.78 -3.66
C ILE A 131 -7.34 7.48 -4.95
N ALA A 132 -8.18 8.38 -5.50
CA ALA A 132 -7.82 9.14 -6.69
C ALA A 132 -6.59 10.04 -6.47
N ALA A 133 -6.46 10.64 -5.28
CA ALA A 133 -5.31 11.45 -4.90
C ALA A 133 -4.01 10.65 -4.88
N ILE A 134 -4.01 9.46 -4.29
CA ILE A 134 -2.83 8.60 -4.22
C ILE A 134 -2.49 8.03 -5.61
N GLU A 135 -3.49 7.64 -6.41
CA GLU A 135 -3.29 7.22 -7.81
C GLU A 135 -2.64 8.33 -8.65
N TYR A 136 -2.98 9.59 -8.38
CA TYR A 136 -2.41 10.75 -9.07
C TYR A 136 -1.08 11.21 -8.48
N ALA A 137 -0.79 10.97 -7.19
CA ALA A 137 0.35 11.52 -6.47
C ALA A 137 1.69 10.91 -6.93
N ASP A 138 2.72 11.76 -6.95
CA ASP A 138 4.12 11.33 -7.13
C ASP A 138 4.67 10.89 -5.77
N HIS A 139 4.96 9.60 -5.62
CA HIS A 139 5.51 9.04 -4.38
C HIS A 139 6.70 8.10 -4.67
N GLY A 140 7.58 7.91 -3.67
CA GLY A 140 8.71 7.03 -3.76
C GLY A 140 8.36 5.59 -3.40
N CYS A 141 9.02 4.65 -4.00
CA CYS A 141 8.99 3.24 -3.63
C CYS A 141 10.20 2.52 -4.22
N TYR A 142 10.59 1.41 -3.62
CA TYR A 142 11.51 0.46 -4.24
C TYR A 142 11.31 -0.93 -3.65
N GLY A 143 11.86 -1.94 -4.33
CA GLY A 143 11.74 -3.31 -3.89
C GLY A 143 12.79 -4.22 -4.50
N ILE A 144 12.91 -5.40 -3.90
CA ILE A 144 13.86 -6.47 -4.24
C ILE A 144 13.11 -7.79 -4.15
N ALA A 145 13.37 -8.72 -5.08
CA ALA A 145 13.10 -10.13 -4.84
C ALA A 145 14.36 -10.92 -5.18
N ALA A 146 14.78 -11.79 -4.25
CA ALA A 146 15.98 -12.62 -4.36
C ALA A 146 15.65 -14.07 -4.00
N TRP A 147 16.25 -15.03 -4.73
CA TRP A 147 16.00 -16.45 -4.52
C TRP A 147 17.16 -17.34 -4.98
N GLY A 148 17.07 -18.63 -4.74
CA GLY A 148 18.05 -19.61 -5.21
C GLY A 148 19.47 -19.29 -4.74
N PRO A 149 20.49 -19.23 -5.63
CA PRO A 149 21.88 -18.99 -5.22
C PRO A 149 22.12 -17.60 -4.62
N ALA A 150 21.20 -16.64 -4.76
CA ALA A 150 21.33 -15.32 -4.16
C ALA A 150 21.03 -15.33 -2.65
N THR A 151 20.37 -16.38 -2.15
CA THR A 151 19.94 -16.51 -0.77
C THR A 151 20.67 -17.65 -0.06
N ILE A 152 20.76 -17.57 1.27
CA ILE A 152 21.55 -18.53 2.06
C ILE A 152 20.96 -19.94 2.07
N ASP A 153 19.64 -20.06 1.89
CA ASP A 153 18.88 -21.31 1.99
C ASP A 153 18.09 -21.68 0.71
N GLY A 154 18.29 -20.88 -0.36
CA GLY A 154 17.61 -21.09 -1.63
C GLY A 154 16.16 -20.60 -1.68
N LYS A 155 15.57 -20.16 -0.56
CA LYS A 155 14.20 -19.63 -0.51
C LYS A 155 14.10 -18.27 -1.17
N LEU A 156 12.88 -17.87 -1.44
CA LEU A 156 12.58 -16.54 -1.97
C LEU A 156 12.33 -15.54 -0.84
N TYR A 157 13.00 -14.39 -0.93
CA TYR A 157 12.76 -13.21 -0.08
C TYR A 157 12.34 -12.04 -0.93
N HIS A 158 11.19 -11.44 -0.58
CA HIS A 158 10.59 -10.29 -1.26
C HIS A 158 10.56 -9.10 -0.31
N ALA A 159 11.11 -7.98 -0.73
CA ALA A 159 11.21 -6.77 0.08
C ALA A 159 10.64 -5.54 -0.64
N ARG A 160 10.04 -4.63 0.13
CA ARG A 160 9.49 -3.37 -0.40
C ARG A 160 9.58 -2.23 0.60
N SER A 161 9.85 -1.02 0.08
CA SER A 161 9.70 0.26 0.77
C SER A 161 8.50 1.03 0.20
N PHE A 162 7.69 1.62 1.07
CA PHE A 162 6.60 2.53 0.74
C PHE A 162 6.93 3.92 1.27
N ASP A 163 7.09 4.88 0.36
CA ASP A 163 7.64 6.19 0.69
C ASP A 163 6.65 7.29 0.29
N LEU A 164 6.27 8.14 1.24
CA LEU A 164 5.43 9.32 1.05
C LEU A 164 6.05 10.54 1.73
N PRO A 165 5.63 11.77 1.37
CA PRO A 165 6.10 12.96 2.08
C PRO A 165 5.83 12.89 3.58
N SER A 166 6.89 13.03 4.39
CA SER A 166 6.79 13.02 5.87
C SER A 166 6.04 14.22 6.44
N THR A 167 5.73 15.21 5.60
CA THR A 167 4.99 16.42 5.98
C THR A 167 3.47 16.28 5.92
N ILE A 168 2.94 15.14 5.46
CA ILE A 168 1.49 14.89 5.41
C ILE A 168 0.97 14.77 6.84
N GLN A 169 0.14 15.73 7.26
CA GLN A 169 -0.41 15.80 8.62
C GLN A 169 -1.88 16.19 8.61
N ASP A 170 -2.61 15.74 9.62
CA ASP A 170 -4.00 16.13 9.82
C ASP A 170 -4.08 17.62 10.20
N PRO A 171 -4.79 18.46 9.44
CA PRO A 171 -4.89 19.89 9.71
C PRO A 171 -5.62 20.22 11.02
N VAL A 172 -6.35 19.26 11.60
CA VAL A 172 -7.11 19.45 12.85
C VAL A 172 -6.29 19.10 14.08
N THR A 173 -5.62 17.93 14.07
CA THR A 173 -4.88 17.43 15.23
C THR A 173 -3.38 17.73 15.17
N GLY A 174 -2.85 18.06 13.97
CA GLY A 174 -1.43 18.23 13.72
C GLY A 174 -0.63 16.91 13.74
N ARG A 175 -1.29 15.75 13.84
CA ARG A 175 -0.62 14.46 13.81
C ARG A 175 -0.21 14.09 12.40
N TYR A 176 0.99 13.56 12.25
CA TYR A 176 1.47 13.05 10.96
C TYR A 176 0.77 11.75 10.59
N ALA A 177 0.39 11.61 9.31
CA ALA A 177 -0.32 10.44 8.83
C ALA A 177 0.52 9.14 8.93
N HIS A 178 1.84 9.23 8.89
CA HIS A 178 2.74 8.09 9.08
C HIS A 178 2.74 7.53 10.52
N ASN A 179 2.18 8.23 11.51
CA ASN A 179 1.99 7.69 12.85
C ASN A 179 0.85 6.67 12.95
N ASN A 180 0.00 6.61 11.93
CA ASN A 180 -1.17 5.73 11.88
C ASN A 180 -0.91 4.51 10.96
N THR A 181 0.32 3.98 10.97
CA THR A 181 0.65 2.72 10.31
C THR A 181 0.01 1.52 11.01
N VAL A 182 -0.24 0.47 10.24
CA VAL A 182 -0.92 -0.74 10.72
C VAL A 182 -0.46 -1.96 9.90
N LEU A 183 -0.33 -3.11 10.55
CA LEU A 183 -0.17 -4.40 9.87
C LEU A 183 -1.56 -5.04 9.72
N VAL A 184 -2.01 -5.29 8.50
CA VAL A 184 -3.36 -5.80 8.24
C VAL A 184 -3.32 -7.29 7.93
N VAL A 185 -4.05 -8.07 8.72
CA VAL A 185 -4.33 -9.50 8.50
C VAL A 185 -5.73 -9.61 7.93
N ARG A 186 -5.85 -10.05 6.68
CA ARG A 186 -7.13 -10.18 5.97
C ARG A 186 -7.52 -11.64 5.84
N LYS A 187 -8.79 -11.93 6.11
CA LYS A 187 -9.38 -13.26 5.94
C LYS A 187 -10.74 -13.12 5.25
N PRO A 188 -10.78 -12.85 3.93
CA PRO A 188 -12.03 -12.64 3.21
C PRO A 188 -12.84 -13.94 3.12
N THR A 189 -14.17 -13.83 3.07
CA THR A 189 -15.07 -14.97 2.84
C THR A 189 -14.84 -15.59 1.45
N ASN A 190 -14.57 -14.76 0.46
CA ASN A 190 -14.25 -15.14 -0.91
C ASN A 190 -12.88 -14.58 -1.26
N GLY A 191 -11.87 -15.42 -1.30
CA GLY A 191 -10.49 -15.03 -1.59
C GLY A 191 -9.51 -15.59 -0.57
N SER A 192 -8.24 -15.32 -0.80
CA SER A 192 -7.13 -15.84 -0.01
C SER A 192 -6.82 -14.93 1.19
N ALA A 193 -6.36 -15.54 2.27
CA ALA A 193 -5.84 -14.78 3.40
C ALA A 193 -4.53 -14.07 3.03
N SER A 194 -4.31 -12.88 3.59
CA SER A 194 -3.14 -12.07 3.27
C SER A 194 -2.63 -11.24 4.46
N LEU A 195 -1.35 -10.84 4.37
CA LEU A 195 -0.65 -9.99 5.34
C LEU A 195 -0.06 -8.79 4.61
N CYS A 196 -0.48 -7.58 5.02
CA CYS A 196 -0.15 -6.33 4.32
C CYS A 196 0.26 -5.23 5.31
N PRO A 197 1.50 -4.73 5.27
CA PRO A 197 1.83 -3.46 5.91
C PRO A 197 1.07 -2.31 5.25
N SER A 198 0.36 -1.50 6.05
CA SER A 198 -0.57 -0.48 5.57
C SER A 198 -0.59 0.76 6.47
N ILE A 199 -1.53 1.64 6.21
CA ILE A 199 -1.89 2.80 7.03
C ILE A 199 -3.39 2.83 7.24
N ALA A 200 -3.84 3.32 8.39
CA ALA A 200 -5.25 3.41 8.71
C ALA A 200 -6.02 4.24 7.67
N GLY A 201 -7.14 3.72 7.18
CA GLY A 201 -7.98 4.36 6.17
C GLY A 201 -7.52 4.16 4.72
N SER A 202 -6.32 3.62 4.48
CA SER A 202 -5.92 3.23 3.12
C SER A 202 -6.51 1.86 2.78
N PHE A 203 -7.10 1.76 1.58
CA PHE A 203 -7.54 0.49 1.07
C PHE A 203 -6.35 -0.47 0.88
N HIS A 204 -5.25 0.04 0.30
CA HIS A 204 -4.01 -0.70 0.14
C HIS A 204 -2.80 0.23 -0.10
N THR A 205 -1.64 -0.09 0.47
CA THR A 205 -0.39 0.66 0.25
C THR A 205 0.50 0.09 -0.87
N GLY A 206 0.04 -0.94 -1.58
CA GLY A 206 0.69 -1.46 -2.79
C GLY A 206 1.67 -2.60 -2.57
N GLY A 207 1.49 -3.47 -1.54
CA GLY A 207 2.30 -4.68 -1.40
C GLY A 207 1.96 -5.52 -0.19
N GLY A 208 2.28 -6.81 -0.25
CA GLY A 208 2.04 -7.82 0.79
C GLY A 208 2.27 -9.23 0.30
N ILE A 209 1.85 -10.20 1.12
CA ILE A 209 1.89 -11.64 0.81
C ILE A 209 0.51 -12.28 1.01
N ASN A 210 0.24 -13.36 0.28
CA ASN A 210 -0.95 -14.19 0.50
C ASN A 210 -0.58 -15.62 0.95
N GLU A 211 -1.58 -16.36 1.39
CA GLU A 211 -1.42 -17.75 1.89
C GLU A 211 -1.01 -18.78 0.82
N HIS A 212 -1.03 -18.39 -0.47
CA HIS A 212 -0.57 -19.26 -1.56
C HIS A 212 0.90 -19.04 -1.93
N GLY A 213 1.63 -18.25 -1.13
CA GLY A 213 3.04 -17.99 -1.38
C GLY A 213 3.30 -16.97 -2.48
N ILE A 214 2.34 -16.12 -2.78
CA ILE A 214 2.50 -14.99 -3.70
C ILE A 214 2.87 -13.74 -2.88
N ALA A 215 3.90 -13.04 -3.33
CA ALA A 215 4.26 -11.71 -2.83
C ALA A 215 4.28 -10.71 -3.97
N LEU A 216 3.89 -9.48 -3.69
CA LEU A 216 4.05 -8.39 -4.65
C LEU A 216 4.32 -7.05 -3.97
N GLY A 217 4.99 -6.16 -4.73
CA GLY A 217 5.23 -4.77 -4.37
C GLY A 217 5.22 -3.88 -5.60
N ILE A 218 4.62 -2.69 -5.48
CA ILE A 218 4.57 -1.72 -6.58
C ILE A 218 5.57 -0.59 -6.38
N GLN A 219 6.00 0.02 -7.50
CA GLN A 219 6.73 1.29 -7.55
C GLN A 219 6.10 2.16 -8.64
N ILE A 220 5.67 3.37 -8.28
CA ILE A 220 5.11 4.30 -9.27
C ILE A 220 6.20 4.80 -10.22
N CYS A 221 5.90 4.82 -11.51
CA CYS A 221 6.77 5.35 -12.56
C CYS A 221 5.96 6.29 -13.45
N TRP A 222 6.00 7.58 -13.15
CA TRP A 222 5.18 8.56 -13.85
C TRP A 222 5.42 8.58 -15.35
N SER A 223 4.38 8.20 -16.10
CA SER A 223 4.39 8.13 -17.56
C SER A 223 3.53 9.22 -18.20
N LYS A 224 3.87 9.59 -19.43
CA LYS A 224 3.01 10.38 -20.31
C LYS A 224 1.90 9.53 -20.93
N ASP A 225 2.14 8.20 -21.00
CA ASP A 225 1.17 7.20 -21.45
C ASP A 225 0.32 6.76 -20.26
N GLN A 226 -0.76 7.51 -20.01
CA GLN A 226 -1.65 7.33 -18.87
C GLN A 226 -3.12 7.49 -19.27
N THR A 227 -4.00 6.85 -18.51
CA THR A 227 -5.45 6.97 -18.59
C THR A 227 -6.08 6.79 -17.22
N PHE A 228 -7.23 7.44 -16.97
CA PHE A 228 -8.09 7.13 -15.83
C PHE A 228 -9.23 6.18 -16.20
N GLN A 229 -9.31 5.73 -17.46
CA GLN A 229 -10.23 4.68 -17.90
C GLN A 229 -9.62 3.30 -17.62
N GLY A 230 -9.45 2.99 -16.35
CA GLY A 230 -8.82 1.76 -15.89
C GLY A 230 -9.03 1.52 -14.40
N ASN A 231 -8.60 0.34 -13.94
CA ASN A 231 -8.70 -0.07 -12.53
C ASN A 231 -7.46 0.46 -11.76
N PRO A 232 -7.63 1.32 -10.75
CA PRO A 232 -6.52 1.82 -9.93
C PRO A 232 -5.66 0.69 -9.37
N TYR A 233 -4.35 0.94 -9.20
CA TYR A 233 -3.41 -0.08 -8.75
C TYR A 233 -3.79 -0.70 -7.41
N HIS A 234 -4.37 0.05 -6.51
CA HIS A 234 -4.81 -0.41 -5.19
C HIS A 234 -5.67 -1.67 -5.30
N PHE A 235 -6.64 -1.65 -6.21
CA PHE A 235 -7.56 -2.77 -6.42
C PHE A 235 -6.90 -3.93 -7.18
N ARG A 236 -6.03 -3.65 -8.14
CA ARG A 236 -5.27 -4.69 -8.85
C ARG A 236 -4.31 -5.43 -7.92
N VAL A 237 -3.65 -4.71 -7.01
CA VAL A 237 -2.80 -5.31 -5.97
C VAL A 237 -3.64 -6.18 -5.04
N GLN A 238 -4.80 -5.69 -4.57
CA GLN A 238 -5.67 -6.50 -3.71
C GLN A 238 -6.23 -7.72 -4.44
N GLN A 239 -6.60 -7.59 -5.72
CA GLN A 239 -7.02 -8.73 -6.54
C GLN A 239 -5.93 -9.81 -6.65
N VAL A 240 -4.66 -9.41 -6.74
CA VAL A 240 -3.55 -10.39 -6.71
C VAL A 240 -3.53 -11.11 -5.36
N LEU A 241 -3.61 -10.39 -4.25
CA LEU A 241 -3.57 -11.00 -2.93
C LEU A 241 -4.79 -11.88 -2.65
N ASP A 242 -5.96 -11.51 -3.14
CA ASP A 242 -7.20 -12.27 -2.93
C ASP A 242 -7.32 -13.49 -3.86
N TYR A 243 -6.77 -13.44 -5.09
CA TYR A 243 -7.10 -14.45 -6.11
C TYR A 243 -5.92 -15.12 -6.81
N ALA A 244 -4.71 -14.58 -6.76
CA ALA A 244 -3.57 -15.20 -7.43
C ALA A 244 -3.03 -16.39 -6.63
N THR A 245 -2.87 -17.51 -7.30
CA THR A 245 -2.23 -18.73 -6.76
C THR A 245 -0.90 -19.03 -7.42
N THR A 246 -0.62 -18.35 -8.54
CA THR A 246 0.62 -18.42 -9.31
C THR A 246 1.11 -17.00 -9.67
N ALA A 247 2.39 -16.88 -10.02
CA ALA A 247 2.91 -15.61 -10.56
C ALA A 247 2.23 -15.23 -11.89
N GLU A 248 1.84 -16.20 -12.71
CA GLU A 248 1.12 -15.96 -13.96
C GLU A 248 -0.26 -15.34 -13.70
N ASP A 249 -1.02 -15.83 -12.72
CA ASP A 249 -2.29 -15.22 -12.29
C ASP A 249 -2.07 -13.76 -11.88
N ALA A 250 -1.06 -13.52 -11.04
CA ALA A 250 -0.72 -12.18 -10.55
C ALA A 250 -0.35 -11.23 -11.70
N ILE A 251 0.49 -11.68 -12.65
CA ILE A 251 0.89 -10.92 -13.83
C ILE A 251 -0.33 -10.57 -14.70
N ASN A 252 -1.23 -11.52 -14.92
CA ASN A 252 -2.46 -11.30 -15.69
C ASN A 252 -3.38 -10.29 -15.02
N ILE A 253 -3.55 -10.38 -13.70
CA ILE A 253 -4.38 -9.45 -12.92
C ILE A 253 -3.82 -8.03 -13.03
N VAL A 254 -2.52 -7.80 -12.76
CA VAL A 254 -1.95 -6.45 -12.77
C VAL A 254 -1.93 -5.84 -14.18
N ASN A 255 -1.95 -6.66 -15.23
CA ASN A 255 -1.98 -6.20 -16.62
C ASN A 255 -3.40 -5.88 -17.14
N THR A 256 -4.45 -6.13 -16.35
CA THR A 256 -5.83 -5.85 -16.74
C THR A 256 -6.25 -4.43 -16.39
N ASN A 257 -6.89 -3.72 -17.34
CA ASN A 257 -7.42 -2.36 -17.13
C ASN A 257 -6.39 -1.39 -16.51
N ARG A 258 -5.22 -1.30 -17.12
CA ARG A 258 -4.11 -0.45 -16.67
C ARG A 258 -4.47 1.03 -16.71
N THR A 259 -3.89 1.82 -15.79
CA THR A 259 -4.11 3.27 -15.66
C THR A 259 -2.91 4.09 -16.11
N HIS A 260 -1.81 4.02 -15.39
CA HIS A 260 -0.60 4.77 -15.72
C HIS A 260 0.67 3.96 -15.41
N GLY A 261 1.81 4.64 -15.25
CA GLY A 261 3.10 3.98 -15.12
C GLY A 261 3.34 3.35 -13.75
N PHE A 262 3.57 2.04 -13.74
CA PHE A 262 3.97 1.26 -12.55
C PHE A 262 5.00 0.21 -12.89
N ASN A 263 5.90 -0.04 -11.96
CA ASN A 263 6.61 -1.30 -11.85
C ASN A 263 5.91 -2.17 -10.80
N PHE A 264 5.78 -3.46 -11.09
CA PHE A 264 5.43 -4.48 -10.09
C PHE A 264 6.59 -5.46 -9.99
N ILE A 265 7.01 -5.75 -8.77
CA ILE A 265 7.77 -6.95 -8.46
C ILE A 265 6.75 -7.97 -8.00
N ILE A 266 6.70 -9.11 -8.67
CA ILE A 266 5.81 -10.23 -8.35
C ILE A 266 6.68 -11.44 -8.08
N SER A 267 6.38 -12.18 -7.03
CA SER A 267 7.15 -13.35 -6.62
C SER A 267 6.23 -14.49 -6.25
N GLN A 268 6.67 -15.71 -6.55
CA GLN A 268 6.04 -16.95 -6.06
C GLN A 268 7.05 -17.81 -5.30
N ALA A 269 6.57 -18.49 -4.27
CA ALA A 269 7.39 -19.34 -3.43
C ALA A 269 7.73 -20.71 -4.07
N SER A 270 6.83 -21.27 -4.89
CA SER A 270 7.01 -22.61 -5.43
C SER A 270 6.60 -22.70 -6.92
N PRO A 271 7.57 -22.95 -7.84
CA PRO A 271 9.01 -22.83 -7.61
C PRO A 271 9.41 -21.39 -7.23
N PRO A 272 10.49 -21.18 -6.47
CA PRO A 272 10.89 -19.84 -6.09
C PRO A 272 11.34 -19.04 -7.31
N GLU A 273 10.61 -17.97 -7.62
CA GLU A 273 10.86 -17.13 -8.80
C GLU A 273 10.29 -15.73 -8.61
N GLY A 274 10.99 -14.73 -9.15
CA GLY A 274 10.60 -13.33 -9.13
C GLY A 274 10.51 -12.73 -10.53
N PHE A 275 9.51 -11.89 -10.76
CA PHE A 275 9.23 -11.24 -12.02
C PHE A 275 9.12 -9.73 -11.86
N ILE A 276 9.47 -9.01 -12.89
CA ILE A 276 9.18 -7.59 -13.07
C ILE A 276 8.07 -7.43 -14.10
N VAL A 277 7.09 -6.59 -13.77
CA VAL A 277 6.13 -6.08 -14.74
C VAL A 277 6.29 -4.57 -14.80
N GLU A 278 6.85 -4.05 -15.88
CA GLU A 278 6.80 -2.61 -16.19
C GLU A 278 5.56 -2.34 -17.04
N GLN A 279 4.75 -1.36 -16.65
CA GLN A 279 3.53 -1.06 -17.41
C GLN A 279 3.19 0.41 -17.44
N THR A 280 2.49 0.78 -18.50
CA THR A 280 1.77 2.05 -18.68
C THR A 280 0.34 1.75 -19.13
N ALA A 281 -0.43 2.75 -19.50
CA ALA A 281 -1.77 2.54 -20.05
C ALA A 281 -1.76 1.57 -21.25
N ASN A 282 -0.82 1.73 -22.16
CA ASN A 282 -0.80 0.99 -23.44
C ASN A 282 0.37 0.01 -23.62
N HIS A 283 1.42 0.11 -22.78
CA HIS A 283 2.60 -0.74 -22.91
C HIS A 283 2.79 -1.61 -21.67
N THR A 284 3.37 -2.79 -21.86
CA THR A 284 3.79 -3.70 -20.79
C THR A 284 5.02 -4.49 -21.18
N TYR A 285 5.89 -4.72 -20.21
CA TYR A 285 7.02 -5.62 -20.27
C TYR A 285 6.95 -6.57 -19.07
N VAL A 286 7.23 -7.84 -19.28
CA VAL A 286 7.35 -8.85 -18.24
C VAL A 286 8.70 -9.54 -18.41
N GLY A 287 9.50 -9.59 -17.37
CA GLY A 287 10.81 -10.23 -17.40
C GLY A 287 11.25 -10.75 -16.03
N THR A 288 12.29 -11.56 -16.04
CA THR A 288 12.97 -12.07 -14.84
C THR A 288 14.48 -11.82 -14.94
N TYR A 289 15.24 -12.22 -13.94
CA TYR A 289 16.66 -11.87 -13.78
C TYR A 289 17.54 -12.12 -15.01
N ASN A 290 17.26 -13.14 -15.80
CA ASN A 290 18.04 -13.53 -17.00
C ASN A 290 17.53 -12.93 -18.31
N ASP A 291 16.47 -12.14 -18.28
CA ASP A 291 15.96 -11.40 -19.42
C ASP A 291 16.96 -10.33 -19.89
N SER A 292 16.90 -9.96 -21.16
CA SER A 292 17.84 -9.00 -21.75
C SER A 292 17.78 -7.61 -21.13
N VAL A 293 16.63 -7.19 -20.61
CA VAL A 293 16.47 -5.94 -19.89
C VAL A 293 17.14 -6.05 -18.52
N GLU A 294 16.84 -7.10 -17.77
CA GLU A 294 17.35 -7.29 -16.39
C GLU A 294 18.86 -7.54 -16.37
N SER A 295 19.37 -8.36 -17.29
CA SER A 295 20.77 -8.79 -17.28
C SER A 295 21.76 -7.75 -17.82
N LYS A 296 21.30 -6.79 -18.62
CA LYS A 296 22.19 -5.83 -19.30
C LYS A 296 22.07 -4.40 -18.78
N HIS A 297 20.94 -4.04 -18.20
CA HIS A 297 20.63 -2.65 -17.90
C HIS A 297 20.85 -2.28 -16.45
N PRO A 298 21.21 -1.02 -16.25
CA PRO A 298 22.37 -0.36 -16.90
C PRO A 298 23.64 -0.63 -16.11
N PHE A 299 23.52 -1.25 -14.94
CA PHE A 299 24.58 -1.28 -13.96
C PHE A 299 24.97 -2.68 -13.53
N TRP A 300 24.03 -3.58 -13.26
CA TRP A 300 24.31 -4.91 -12.74
C TRP A 300 23.21 -5.90 -13.11
N GLY A 301 23.52 -6.93 -13.86
CA GLY A 301 22.75 -8.15 -13.90
C GLY A 301 23.07 -8.97 -12.65
N PHE A 302 22.10 -9.28 -11.83
CA PHE A 302 22.25 -10.17 -10.69
C PHE A 302 21.56 -11.50 -10.99
N ASP A 303 22.30 -12.59 -10.76
CA ASP A 303 21.71 -13.91 -10.88
C ASP A 303 20.66 -14.13 -9.79
N HIS A 304 19.45 -14.57 -10.16
CA HIS A 304 18.34 -14.83 -9.25
C HIS A 304 17.94 -13.63 -8.36
N VAL A 305 18.05 -12.42 -8.88
CA VAL A 305 17.56 -11.19 -8.22
C VAL A 305 16.90 -10.28 -9.21
N VAL A 306 15.73 -9.79 -8.88
CA VAL A 306 15.07 -8.67 -9.56
C VAL A 306 14.85 -7.50 -8.59
N ARG A 307 14.89 -6.27 -9.10
CA ARG A 307 14.68 -5.06 -8.32
C ARG A 307 14.11 -3.94 -9.16
N ARG A 308 13.36 -3.04 -8.54
CA ARG A 308 12.88 -1.80 -9.16
C ARG A 308 12.83 -0.67 -8.15
N THR A 309 13.02 0.52 -8.71
CA THR A 309 12.68 1.80 -8.08
C THR A 309 11.67 2.52 -8.99
N ASN A 310 11.56 3.84 -8.90
CA ASN A 310 10.61 4.64 -9.70
C ASN A 310 11.10 4.93 -11.13
N VAL A 311 11.76 3.98 -11.78
CA VAL A 311 12.25 4.08 -13.17
C VAL A 311 11.88 2.84 -13.98
N PHE A 312 11.55 3.05 -15.24
CA PHE A 312 11.46 1.99 -16.23
C PHE A 312 12.84 1.68 -16.79
N LEU A 313 13.11 0.42 -17.07
CA LEU A 313 14.34 -0.06 -17.68
C LEU A 313 14.10 -0.58 -19.09
N GLU A 314 12.89 -1.08 -19.42
CA GLU A 314 12.56 -1.43 -20.79
C GLU A 314 12.53 -0.16 -21.66
N THR A 315 13.25 -0.16 -22.78
CA THR A 315 13.57 1.04 -23.54
C THR A 315 12.32 1.76 -24.06
N THR A 316 11.37 1.02 -24.61
CA THR A 316 10.14 1.58 -25.20
C THR A 316 9.25 2.21 -24.12
N ILE A 317 9.15 1.55 -22.96
CA ILE A 317 8.36 2.05 -21.83
C ILE A 317 9.06 3.26 -21.21
N ALA A 318 10.39 3.21 -21.07
CA ALA A 318 11.20 4.29 -20.52
C ALA A 318 11.06 5.61 -21.30
N GLU A 319 10.87 5.55 -22.62
CA GLU A 319 10.61 6.73 -23.45
C GLU A 319 9.30 7.44 -23.11
N THR A 320 8.34 6.74 -22.52
CA THR A 320 7.07 7.32 -22.08
C THR A 320 7.19 8.03 -20.74
N GLN A 321 8.26 7.79 -19.98
CA GLN A 321 8.46 8.36 -18.67
C GLN A 321 8.57 9.89 -18.70
N ARG A 322 8.16 10.58 -17.64
CA ARG A 322 8.35 12.03 -17.56
C ARG A 322 9.83 12.36 -17.64
N LYS A 323 10.16 13.47 -18.30
CA LYS A 323 11.55 13.85 -18.62
C LYS A 323 12.52 13.79 -17.44
N ARG A 324 12.07 14.11 -16.23
CA ARG A 324 12.90 14.07 -15.01
C ARG A 324 13.29 12.66 -14.56
N TYR A 325 12.56 11.64 -15.03
CA TYR A 325 12.79 10.24 -14.71
C TYR A 325 13.25 9.43 -15.91
N ASP A 326 13.36 10.05 -17.09
CA ASP A 326 13.70 9.39 -18.34
C ASP A 326 15.14 8.86 -18.31
N PRO A 327 15.35 7.53 -18.22
CA PRO A 327 16.68 6.93 -18.20
C PRO A 327 17.35 6.95 -19.58
N THR A 328 16.60 7.15 -20.65
CA THR A 328 17.09 7.16 -22.04
C THR A 328 17.45 8.55 -22.53
N GLY A 329 17.02 9.61 -21.82
CA GLY A 329 17.33 10.99 -22.15
C GLY A 329 18.80 11.38 -21.88
N PHE A 330 19.19 12.56 -22.38
CA PHE A 330 20.54 13.10 -22.19
C PHE A 330 20.96 13.13 -20.72
N ILE A 331 20.05 13.45 -19.84
CA ILE A 331 20.25 13.50 -18.39
C ILE A 331 20.50 12.09 -17.82
N GLY A 332 19.74 11.09 -18.26
CA GLY A 332 19.97 9.69 -17.90
C GLY A 332 21.33 9.19 -18.39
N PHE A 333 21.73 9.56 -19.61
CA PHE A 333 23.04 9.25 -20.16
C PHE A 333 24.18 9.91 -19.34
N LEU A 334 24.05 11.19 -18.96
CA LEU A 334 25.02 11.86 -18.10
C LEU A 334 25.12 11.19 -16.74
N ASN A 335 23.99 10.83 -16.13
CA ASN A 335 23.96 10.13 -14.88
C ASN A 335 24.71 8.78 -14.95
N LEU A 336 24.47 8.01 -16.03
CA LEU A 336 25.19 6.76 -16.28
C LEU A 336 26.70 6.96 -16.41
N LEU A 337 27.13 7.99 -17.16
CA LEU A 337 28.55 8.29 -17.33
C LEU A 337 29.24 8.71 -16.01
N LEU A 338 28.58 9.59 -15.26
CA LEU A 338 29.09 10.06 -13.96
C LEU A 338 29.13 8.88 -12.96
N TYR A 339 28.11 8.06 -12.94
CA TYR A 339 28.05 6.89 -12.10
C TYR A 339 29.22 5.94 -12.36
N LYS A 340 29.44 5.55 -13.63
CA LYS A 340 30.58 4.67 -14.01
C LYS A 340 31.94 5.22 -13.61
N LYS A 341 32.09 6.55 -13.54
CA LYS A 341 33.37 7.21 -13.19
C LYS A 341 33.53 7.46 -11.69
N THR A 342 32.47 7.81 -11.00
CA THR A 342 32.52 8.38 -9.63
C THR A 342 31.72 7.58 -8.63
N ASN A 343 30.95 6.58 -9.09
CA ASN A 343 29.95 5.85 -8.29
C ASN A 343 28.96 6.81 -7.61
N CYS A 344 28.70 7.96 -8.23
CA CYS A 344 27.82 9.01 -7.72
C CYS A 344 26.80 9.40 -8.79
N PRO A 345 25.56 8.83 -8.73
CA PRO A 345 24.49 9.18 -9.65
C PRO A 345 24.09 10.65 -9.48
N PHE A 346 23.81 11.32 -10.59
CA PHE A 346 23.47 12.74 -10.60
C PHE A 346 22.00 13.00 -10.19
N PHE A 347 21.14 12.00 -10.35
CA PHE A 347 19.70 12.10 -10.05
C PHE A 347 19.28 11.12 -8.98
N ALA A 348 18.43 11.58 -8.05
CA ALA A 348 17.96 10.83 -6.89
C ALA A 348 17.36 9.46 -7.26
N VAL A 349 16.60 9.38 -8.35
CA VAL A 349 15.95 8.13 -8.80
C VAL A 349 16.96 7.05 -9.17
N TYR A 350 18.02 7.41 -9.89
CA TYR A 350 19.13 6.49 -10.22
C TYR A 350 20.02 6.23 -9.03
N GLN A 351 20.15 7.20 -8.14
CA GLN A 351 20.92 7.04 -6.92
C GLN A 351 20.33 5.94 -6.05
N LEU A 352 19.01 5.94 -5.86
CA LEU A 352 18.34 4.90 -5.10
C LEU A 352 18.48 3.52 -5.77
N TYR A 353 18.30 3.43 -7.07
CA TYR A 353 18.54 2.18 -7.83
C TYR A 353 19.97 1.68 -7.67
N SER A 354 20.94 2.58 -7.74
CA SER A 354 22.36 2.30 -7.55
C SER A 354 22.67 1.85 -6.12
N SER A 355 22.14 2.56 -5.11
CA SER A 355 22.37 2.24 -3.69
C SER A 355 21.83 0.85 -3.36
N VAL A 356 20.61 0.54 -3.77
CA VAL A 356 20.01 -0.79 -3.59
C VAL A 356 20.82 -1.87 -4.29
N SER A 357 21.31 -1.59 -5.52
CA SER A 357 22.14 -2.54 -6.26
C SER A 357 23.49 -2.81 -5.59
N ASN A 358 24.08 -1.79 -4.96
CA ASN A 358 25.32 -1.98 -4.18
C ASN A 358 25.11 -2.85 -2.94
N GLU A 359 23.98 -2.67 -2.25
CA GLU A 359 23.64 -3.52 -1.10
C GLU A 359 23.39 -4.96 -1.52
N ILE A 360 22.68 -5.17 -2.65
CA ILE A 360 22.51 -6.52 -3.22
C ILE A 360 23.87 -7.14 -3.57
N ASN A 361 24.77 -6.38 -4.21
CA ASN A 361 26.08 -6.88 -4.59
C ASN A 361 26.91 -7.35 -3.38
N THR A 362 26.78 -6.67 -2.24
CA THR A 362 27.49 -7.05 -1.00
C THR A 362 26.85 -8.22 -0.26
N SER A 363 25.55 -8.41 -0.39
CA SER A 363 24.79 -9.45 0.32
C SER A 363 24.43 -10.67 -0.54
N TRP A 364 24.73 -10.65 -1.85
CA TRP A 364 24.39 -11.75 -2.75
C TRP A 364 25.03 -13.08 -2.28
N GLY A 365 24.25 -14.14 -2.28
CA GLY A 365 24.62 -15.46 -1.77
C GLY A 365 24.43 -15.64 -0.26
N THR A 366 24.09 -14.57 0.47
CA THR A 366 23.88 -14.60 1.93
C THR A 366 22.58 -13.94 2.37
N MET A 367 21.72 -13.57 1.41
CA MET A 367 20.43 -12.92 1.70
C MET A 367 19.53 -13.91 2.42
N ASP A 368 18.94 -13.46 3.51
CA ASP A 368 17.85 -14.09 4.25
C ASP A 368 16.79 -13.02 4.60
N LEU A 369 15.82 -13.35 5.42
CA LEU A 369 14.75 -12.43 5.81
C LEU A 369 15.30 -11.11 6.38
N ASN A 370 16.23 -11.19 7.33
CA ASN A 370 16.83 -10.02 7.98
C ASN A 370 17.88 -9.33 7.10
N GLY A 371 18.72 -10.10 6.40
CA GLY A 371 19.74 -9.57 5.50
C GLY A 371 19.14 -8.82 4.33
N THR A 372 18.00 -9.30 3.77
CA THR A 372 17.26 -8.60 2.72
C THR A 372 16.62 -7.33 3.25
N MET A 373 16.06 -7.35 4.49
CA MET A 373 15.55 -6.14 5.14
C MET A 373 16.67 -5.13 5.39
N GLN A 374 17.83 -5.58 5.83
CA GLN A 374 18.99 -4.71 6.04
C GLN A 374 19.49 -4.10 4.72
N ALA A 375 19.56 -4.87 3.64
CA ALA A 375 19.89 -4.36 2.31
C ALA A 375 18.89 -3.28 1.85
N LEU A 376 17.60 -3.49 2.10
CA LEU A 376 16.55 -2.51 1.82
C LEU A 376 16.78 -1.21 2.62
N GLN A 377 16.95 -1.30 3.94
CA GLN A 377 17.16 -0.14 4.81
C GLN A 377 18.47 0.61 4.50
N ASN A 378 19.55 -0.12 4.25
CA ASN A 378 20.86 0.47 3.94
C ASN A 378 20.84 1.17 2.57
N GLY A 379 20.21 0.59 1.57
CA GLY A 379 20.04 1.21 0.26
C GLY A 379 19.38 2.58 0.38
N TYR A 380 18.38 2.69 1.23
CA TYR A 380 17.71 3.97 1.50
C TYR A 380 18.60 4.94 2.29
N ARG A 381 19.34 4.49 3.30
CA ARG A 381 20.28 5.33 4.08
C ARG A 381 21.38 5.91 3.20
N ALA A 382 21.88 5.16 2.24
CA ALA A 382 22.91 5.61 1.30
C ALA A 382 22.40 6.68 0.34
N ASP A 383 21.11 6.64 -0.02
CA ASP A 383 20.44 7.66 -0.84
C ASP A 383 20.28 9.00 -0.11
N HIS A 384 20.26 9.01 1.21
CA HIS A 384 20.13 10.21 2.02
C HIS A 384 21.42 11.04 2.13
N ASN A 385 22.08 11.30 1.00
CA ASN A 385 23.23 12.22 0.95
C ASN A 385 22.74 13.67 1.15
N PHE A 386 23.27 14.34 2.18
CA PHE A 386 22.86 15.72 2.56
C PHE A 386 22.91 16.73 1.41
N LEU A 387 23.91 16.66 0.54
CA LEU A 387 24.07 17.61 -0.56
C LEU A 387 22.98 17.43 -1.62
N LEU A 388 22.61 16.21 -1.92
CA LEU A 388 21.57 15.90 -2.90
C LEU A 388 20.18 16.25 -2.35
N ARG A 389 19.93 16.01 -1.06
CA ARG A 389 18.72 16.48 -0.36
C ARG A 389 18.59 18.00 -0.42
N LEU A 390 19.67 18.75 -0.23
CA LEU A 390 19.65 20.19 -0.31
C LEU A 390 19.25 20.68 -1.71
N ILE A 391 19.76 20.02 -2.76
CA ILE A 391 19.42 20.34 -4.16
C ILE A 391 17.94 20.03 -4.45
N GLU A 392 17.41 18.92 -3.92
CA GLU A 392 15.98 18.57 -4.07
C GLU A 392 15.06 19.52 -3.32
N ILE A 393 15.41 19.91 -2.10
CA ILE A 393 14.65 20.90 -1.29
C ILE A 393 14.62 22.26 -1.99
N LEU A 394 15.75 22.72 -2.51
CA LEU A 394 15.85 23.99 -3.22
C LEU A 394 15.10 23.97 -4.56
N GLY A 395 14.89 22.80 -5.16
CA GLY A 395 14.22 22.63 -6.46
C GLY A 395 12.70 22.46 -6.41
N LYS A 396 12.09 22.09 -5.29
CA LYS A 396 10.68 21.66 -5.30
C LYS A 396 9.75 22.20 -4.20
N GLY A 397 10.25 22.77 -3.12
CA GLY A 397 9.40 23.32 -2.04
C GLY A 397 8.39 22.36 -1.38
N THR A 398 8.37 21.08 -1.76
CA THR A 398 7.52 20.02 -1.18
C THR A 398 8.38 19.03 -0.41
N GLY A 399 7.89 18.56 0.72
CA GLY A 399 8.57 17.54 1.53
C GLY A 399 8.99 16.33 0.69
N MET A 400 10.16 15.78 0.99
CA MET A 400 10.67 14.58 0.31
C MET A 400 9.83 13.38 0.69
N ALA A 401 9.67 12.44 -0.24
CA ALA A 401 9.14 11.12 0.09
C ALA A 401 10.13 10.40 1.02
N GLU A 402 9.64 9.88 2.13
CA GLU A 402 10.41 9.14 3.14
C GLU A 402 9.69 7.84 3.48
N ALA A 403 10.45 6.82 3.86
CA ALA A 403 9.90 5.48 4.11
C ALA A 403 8.92 5.47 5.30
N TRP A 404 7.64 5.24 5.03
CA TRP A 404 6.60 5.07 6.05
C TRP A 404 6.51 3.64 6.54
N ASN A 405 6.70 2.69 5.65
CA ASN A 405 6.94 1.31 6.02
C ASN A 405 7.96 0.64 5.11
N GLN A 406 8.69 -0.31 5.65
CA GLN A 406 9.57 -1.21 4.93
C GLN A 406 9.35 -2.62 5.43
N TRP A 407 9.33 -3.59 4.53
CA TRP A 407 9.13 -4.97 4.90
C TRP A 407 9.89 -5.92 3.99
N THR A 408 10.21 -7.08 4.53
CA THR A 408 10.71 -8.24 3.80
C THR A 408 9.92 -9.46 4.23
N ALA A 409 9.53 -10.29 3.29
CA ALA A 409 8.81 -11.53 3.56
C ALA A 409 9.46 -12.73 2.86
N CYS A 410 9.30 -13.89 3.47
CA CYS A 410 9.48 -15.20 2.87
C CYS A 410 8.08 -15.79 2.62
N PRO A 411 7.54 -15.69 1.41
CA PRO A 411 6.16 -16.11 1.16
C PRO A 411 5.96 -17.63 1.27
N ASP A 412 7.03 -18.43 1.19
CA ASP A 412 7.00 -19.88 1.42
C ASP A 412 6.62 -20.26 2.85
N THR A 413 7.12 -19.51 3.83
CA THR A 413 6.89 -19.78 5.26
C THR A 413 5.87 -18.85 5.89
N GLY A 414 5.44 -17.80 5.18
CA GLY A 414 4.59 -16.74 5.71
C GLY A 414 5.30 -15.76 6.62
N ASP A 415 6.64 -15.87 6.76
CA ASP A 415 7.45 -14.98 7.60
C ASP A 415 7.54 -13.58 7.01
N MET A 416 7.44 -12.57 7.86
CA MET A 416 7.61 -11.18 7.50
C MET A 416 8.33 -10.43 8.61
N VAL A 417 9.32 -9.61 8.25
CA VAL A 417 9.82 -8.54 9.11
C VAL A 417 9.34 -7.21 8.55
N VAL A 418 8.86 -6.34 9.43
CA VAL A 418 8.34 -5.02 9.03
C VAL A 418 8.87 -3.95 9.97
N SER A 419 9.26 -2.81 9.42
CA SER A 419 9.51 -1.59 10.19
C SER A 419 8.54 -0.49 9.74
N PHE A 420 8.01 0.24 10.71
CA PHE A 420 7.11 1.36 10.50
C PHE A 420 7.76 2.67 10.96
N ALA A 421 7.44 3.75 10.26
CA ALA A 421 7.76 5.08 10.74
C ALA A 421 7.07 5.35 12.07
N THR A 422 7.75 6.09 12.94
CA THR A 422 7.24 6.60 14.20
C THR A 422 7.15 8.13 14.15
N HIS A 423 6.70 8.76 15.23
CA HIS A 423 6.71 10.23 15.32
C HIS A 423 8.09 10.84 15.04
N ASP A 424 9.15 10.18 15.49
CA ASP A 424 10.51 10.74 15.47
C ASP A 424 11.41 10.14 14.39
N GLN A 425 11.04 8.99 13.82
CA GLN A 425 11.91 8.25 12.91
C GLN A 425 11.14 7.62 11.74
N MET A 426 11.75 7.67 10.56
CA MET A 426 11.24 6.97 9.38
C MET A 426 11.61 5.48 9.43
N ALA A 427 10.85 4.65 8.73
CA ALA A 427 10.95 3.19 8.76
C ALA A 427 12.35 2.62 8.51
N PHE A 428 13.16 3.27 7.67
CA PHE A 428 14.54 2.83 7.40
C PHE A 428 15.51 3.04 8.59
N LYS A 429 15.05 3.69 9.68
CA LYS A 429 15.82 3.91 10.93
C LYS A 429 15.25 3.14 12.11
N THR A 430 14.00 2.69 12.01
CA THR A 430 13.36 1.92 13.07
C THR A 430 13.80 0.45 13.01
N GLU A 431 13.73 -0.23 14.14
CA GLU A 431 14.02 -1.66 14.23
C GLU A 431 12.90 -2.47 13.59
N PRO A 432 13.22 -3.48 12.75
CA PRO A 432 12.20 -4.36 12.20
C PRO A 432 11.67 -5.35 13.23
N HIS A 433 10.35 -5.60 13.19
CA HIS A 433 9.64 -6.56 14.03
C HIS A 433 9.19 -7.77 13.20
N TYR A 434 9.29 -8.95 13.80
CA TYR A 434 8.94 -10.21 13.15
C TYR A 434 7.48 -10.59 13.36
N PHE A 435 6.84 -11.03 12.27
CA PHE A 435 5.49 -11.60 12.26
C PHE A 435 5.45 -12.80 11.31
N ASN A 436 4.44 -13.67 11.52
CA ASN A 436 4.17 -14.77 10.59
C ASN A 436 2.69 -14.77 10.23
N LEU A 437 2.37 -14.89 8.94
CA LEU A 437 1.00 -14.85 8.42
C LEU A 437 0.13 -15.94 9.08
N TYR A 438 0.63 -17.17 9.15
CA TYR A 438 -0.15 -18.31 9.67
C TYR A 438 -0.38 -18.22 11.17
N ASP A 439 0.63 -17.76 11.94
CA ASP A 439 0.47 -17.50 13.37
C ASP A 439 -0.57 -16.40 13.63
N LEU A 440 -0.59 -15.36 12.79
CA LEU A 440 -1.58 -14.30 12.90
C LEU A 440 -2.99 -14.73 12.48
N LEU A 441 -3.11 -15.66 11.51
CA LEU A 441 -4.40 -16.22 11.11
C LEU A 441 -4.98 -17.16 12.18
N ASP A 442 -4.12 -17.82 12.97
CA ASP A 442 -4.51 -18.70 14.07
C ASP A 442 -4.70 -17.94 15.40
N ALA A 443 -4.31 -16.67 15.45
CA ALA A 443 -4.47 -15.82 16.63
C ALA A 443 -5.97 -15.65 16.96
N LYS A 444 -6.27 -15.65 18.26
CA LYS A 444 -7.64 -15.51 18.77
C LYS A 444 -7.84 -14.11 19.31
N GLN A 445 -9.03 -13.61 19.10
CA GLN A 445 -9.47 -12.38 19.74
C GLN A 445 -9.34 -12.51 21.27
N PRO A 446 -8.70 -11.57 21.94
CA PRO A 446 -8.53 -11.56 23.41
C PRO A 446 -9.83 -11.60 24.18
#